data_dfca076594c9b44dccaccd2f992aad9e
#
_entry.id   dfca076594c9b44dccaccd2f992aad9e
#
_cell.length_a   1.000
_cell.length_b   1.000
_cell.length_c   1.000
_cell.angle_alpha   90.00
_cell.angle_beta   90.00
_cell.angle_gamma   90.00
#
_symmetry.space_group_name_H-M   'P 1'
#
loop_
_entity.id
_entity.type
_entity.pdbx_description
1 polymer ?
#
loop_
_entity_poly.entity_id
_entity_poly.type
_entity_poly.pdbx_seq_one_letter_code
_entity_poly.pdbx_strand_id
1 'polypeptide(L)'
;MANKNTICLWYDGTAMDAARFYAETFPDSAVGAVMRAPGDYPDGKQGDVLTVEFTVIGIPCVGLNGGPEFKHNEAFSFQIATDDQAETDRLWNAIVGNGGQESACGWCKDKWGLSWQITPRALIAALSDHDRAAAKRAFEAMMTMKKIDIAAIEAARRG
;
A
#
# COMPACT_ATOMS: atom_id res chain seq x y z
N MET A 1 -0.09 -1.44 25.62
CA MET A 1 0.51 -2.78 25.47
C MET A 1 1.22 -2.86 24.14
N ALA A 2 2.42 -3.41 24.11
CA ALA A 2 3.14 -3.62 22.86
C ALA A 2 2.39 -4.63 21.98
N ASN A 3 2.33 -4.39 20.69
CA ASN A 3 1.74 -5.31 19.73
C ASN A 3 2.57 -6.61 19.66
N LYS A 4 1.89 -7.74 19.67
CA LYS A 4 2.58 -9.04 19.54
C LYS A 4 2.98 -9.37 18.12
N ASN A 5 2.37 -8.72 17.14
CA ASN A 5 2.61 -8.95 15.72
C ASN A 5 2.69 -7.61 15.01
N THR A 6 3.81 -7.38 14.34
CA THR A 6 4.11 -6.14 13.63
C THR A 6 4.69 -6.49 12.27
N ILE A 7 4.22 -5.85 11.22
CA ILE A 7 4.79 -6.02 9.89
C ILE A 7 6.08 -5.21 9.81
N CYS A 8 7.20 -5.90 9.55
CA CYS A 8 8.48 -5.24 9.33
C CYS A 8 8.72 -5.04 7.83
N LEU A 9 8.97 -3.80 7.45
CA LEU A 9 9.24 -3.40 6.07
C LEU A 9 10.66 -2.88 5.96
N TRP A 10 11.41 -3.43 5.02
CA TRP A 10 12.82 -3.10 4.80
C TRP A 10 12.96 -1.84 3.94
N TYR A 11 13.86 -0.93 4.33
CA TYR A 11 14.18 0.29 3.58
C TYR A 11 15.69 0.53 3.53
N ASP A 12 16.13 1.20 2.50
CA ASP A 12 17.50 1.67 2.36
C ASP A 12 17.60 3.12 2.83
N GLY A 13 17.64 3.30 4.16
CA GLY A 13 17.79 4.61 4.80
C GLY A 13 16.56 5.52 4.78
N THR A 14 15.44 5.09 4.20
CA THR A 14 14.26 5.95 3.92
C THR A 14 13.04 5.60 4.75
N ALA A 15 13.18 4.81 5.81
CA ALA A 15 12.03 4.36 6.61
C ALA A 15 11.21 5.53 7.18
N MET A 16 11.86 6.62 7.62
CA MET A 16 11.16 7.81 8.13
C MET A 16 10.35 8.51 7.04
N ASP A 17 10.94 8.69 5.86
CA ASP A 17 10.25 9.33 4.74
C ASP A 17 9.03 8.51 4.31
N ALA A 18 9.19 7.19 4.24
CA ALA A 18 8.09 6.27 3.93
C ALA A 18 6.98 6.35 4.98
N ALA A 19 7.33 6.26 6.26
CA ALA A 19 6.36 6.33 7.36
C ALA A 19 5.57 7.64 7.35
N ARG A 20 6.22 8.76 7.12
CA ARG A 20 5.57 10.07 6.99
C ARG A 20 4.61 10.11 5.80
N PHE A 21 5.05 9.60 4.66
CA PHE A 21 4.21 9.54 3.47
C PHE A 21 2.95 8.73 3.71
N TYR A 22 3.06 7.56 4.35
CA TYR A 22 1.88 6.73 4.66
C TYR A 22 0.95 7.40 5.66
N ALA A 23 1.51 8.05 6.69
CA ALA A 23 0.73 8.78 7.68
C ALA A 23 -0.06 9.95 7.08
N GLU A 24 0.52 10.65 6.12
CA GLU A 24 -0.12 11.77 5.41
C GLU A 24 -1.13 11.32 4.36
N THR A 25 -0.94 10.13 3.80
CA THR A 25 -1.74 9.63 2.67
C THR A 25 -2.98 8.86 3.13
N PHE A 26 -2.84 8.00 4.14
CA PHE A 26 -3.91 7.09 4.56
C PHE A 26 -4.58 7.55 5.85
N PRO A 27 -5.92 7.33 6.00
CA PRO A 27 -6.59 7.56 7.28
C PRO A 27 -6.07 6.60 8.36
N ASP A 28 -6.28 6.95 9.62
CA ASP A 28 -5.90 6.12 10.79
C ASP A 28 -4.46 5.60 10.71
N SER A 29 -3.57 6.44 10.22
CA SER A 29 -2.16 6.15 10.00
C SER A 29 -1.32 7.22 10.67
N ALA A 30 -0.26 6.80 11.37
CA ALA A 30 0.59 7.70 12.15
C ALA A 30 2.01 7.18 12.24
N VAL A 31 2.95 8.11 12.39
CA VAL A 31 4.33 7.79 12.74
C VAL A 31 4.41 7.60 14.25
N GLY A 32 5.06 6.54 14.69
CA GLY A 32 5.26 6.21 16.10
C GLY A 32 6.71 6.42 16.56
N ALA A 33 7.19 5.51 17.42
CA ALA A 33 8.51 5.58 18.01
C ALA A 33 9.63 5.41 16.98
N VAL A 34 10.70 6.14 17.19
CA VAL A 34 11.93 6.06 16.40
C VAL A 34 13.03 5.50 17.28
N MET A 35 13.68 4.43 16.82
CA MET A 35 14.84 3.86 17.50
C MET A 35 16.11 4.17 16.71
N ARG A 36 17.07 4.76 17.39
CA ARG A 36 18.40 4.98 16.82
C ARG A 36 19.30 3.80 17.14
N ALA A 37 20.20 3.47 16.22
CA ALA A 37 21.10 2.34 16.37
C ALA A 37 21.97 2.49 17.63
N PRO A 38 21.98 1.50 18.53
CA PRO A 38 22.82 1.53 19.73
C PRO A 38 24.30 1.28 19.44
N GLY A 39 24.64 0.85 18.25
CA GLY A 39 25.99 0.60 17.77
C GLY A 39 26.03 0.54 16.25
N ASP A 40 27.23 0.45 15.68
CA ASP A 40 27.40 0.29 14.23
C ASP A 40 26.77 -1.02 13.77
N TYR A 41 26.22 -1.00 12.54
CA TYR A 41 25.62 -2.16 11.89
C TYR A 41 26.03 -2.16 10.39
N PRO A 42 25.76 -3.25 9.63
CA PRO A 42 26.36 -3.41 8.28
C PRO A 42 26.21 -2.20 7.36
N ASP A 43 25.07 -1.52 7.38
CA ASP A 43 24.78 -0.38 6.50
C ASP A 43 24.56 0.93 7.24
N GLY A 44 25.04 1.05 8.47
CA GLY A 44 24.86 2.27 9.25
C GLY A 44 25.76 2.36 10.47
N LYS A 45 25.65 3.50 11.15
CA LYS A 45 26.46 3.86 12.29
C LYS A 45 25.62 4.03 13.53
N GLN A 46 26.25 3.90 14.67
CA GLN A 46 25.65 4.25 15.96
C GLN A 46 24.99 5.63 15.88
N GLY A 47 23.76 5.74 16.34
CA GLY A 47 22.99 6.98 16.34
C GLY A 47 22.13 7.21 15.10
N ASP A 48 22.35 6.48 14.02
CA ASP A 48 21.48 6.53 12.83
C ASP A 48 20.09 5.99 13.17
N VAL A 49 19.08 6.48 12.46
CA VAL A 49 17.72 5.93 12.58
C VAL A 49 17.74 4.48 12.08
N LEU A 50 17.51 3.53 12.99
CA LEU A 50 17.45 2.12 12.64
C LEU A 50 16.03 1.67 12.33
N THR A 51 15.08 1.96 13.22
CA THR A 51 13.68 1.61 13.00
C THR A 51 12.75 2.78 13.25
N VAL A 52 11.64 2.78 12.51
CA VAL A 52 10.55 3.74 12.68
C VAL A 52 9.25 2.95 12.80
N GLU A 53 8.59 3.04 13.94
CA GLU A 53 7.26 2.46 14.10
C GLU A 53 6.22 3.35 13.42
N PHE A 54 5.25 2.74 12.78
CA PHE A 54 4.12 3.46 12.19
C PHE A 54 2.90 2.54 12.06
N THR A 55 1.76 3.13 11.76
CA THR A 55 0.54 2.39 11.44
C THR A 55 0.08 2.72 10.03
N VAL A 56 -0.48 1.74 9.36
CA VAL A 56 -1.20 1.89 8.07
C VAL A 56 -2.63 1.42 8.30
N ILE A 57 -3.54 2.36 8.36
CA ILE A 57 -4.97 2.11 8.63
C ILE A 57 -5.12 1.12 9.82
N GLY A 58 -4.51 1.48 10.95
CA GLY A 58 -4.56 0.71 12.18
C GLY A 58 -3.65 -0.53 12.25
N ILE A 59 -3.00 -0.95 11.17
CA ILE A 59 -2.08 -2.09 11.19
C ILE A 59 -0.70 -1.62 11.67
N PRO A 60 -0.16 -2.20 12.75
CA PRO A 60 1.14 -1.84 13.26
C PRO A 60 2.25 -2.32 12.32
N CYS A 61 3.16 -1.41 12.00
CA CYS A 61 4.31 -1.65 11.13
C CYS A 61 5.58 -1.11 11.78
N VAL A 62 6.71 -1.60 11.33
CA VAL A 62 8.01 -1.04 11.63
C VAL A 62 8.82 -0.98 10.34
N GLY A 63 9.34 0.20 10.01
CA GLY A 63 10.30 0.38 8.94
C GLY A 63 11.71 0.18 9.46
N LEU A 64 12.44 -0.75 8.85
CA LEU A 64 13.82 -1.06 9.20
C LEU A 64 14.74 -0.48 8.13
N ASN A 65 15.65 0.39 8.51
CA ASN A 65 16.72 0.89 7.63
C ASN A 65 17.86 -0.13 7.60
N GLY A 66 17.67 -1.18 6.79
CA GLY A 66 18.63 -2.29 6.70
C GLY A 66 19.66 -2.17 5.59
N GLY A 67 19.53 -1.16 4.71
CA GLY A 67 20.44 -0.97 3.58
C GLY A 67 19.88 -1.42 2.24
N PRO A 68 20.70 -1.43 1.18
CA PRO A 68 20.23 -1.65 -0.20
C PRO A 68 20.06 -3.12 -0.60
N GLU A 69 20.30 -4.06 0.31
CA GLU A 69 20.44 -5.48 -0.03
C GLU A 69 19.12 -6.12 -0.50
N PHE A 70 17.99 -5.74 0.11
CA PHE A 70 16.67 -6.30 -0.21
C PHE A 70 15.73 -5.26 -0.78
N LYS A 71 14.94 -5.67 -1.76
CA LYS A 71 13.94 -4.82 -2.43
C LYS A 71 12.57 -5.42 -2.31
N HIS A 72 11.55 -4.56 -2.21
CA HIS A 72 10.15 -4.99 -2.24
C HIS A 72 9.77 -5.51 -3.63
N ASN A 73 8.79 -6.40 -3.64
CA ASN A 73 8.21 -6.93 -4.86
C ASN A 73 6.69 -7.19 -4.66
N GLU A 74 6.05 -7.75 -5.68
CA GLU A 74 4.61 -7.99 -5.69
C GLU A 74 4.16 -9.16 -4.79
N ALA A 75 5.09 -9.90 -4.17
CA ALA A 75 4.74 -10.99 -3.26
C ALA A 75 4.07 -10.50 -1.95
N PHE A 76 4.26 -9.24 -1.60
CA PHE A 76 3.57 -8.56 -0.51
C PHE A 76 2.91 -7.30 -1.03
N SER A 77 1.69 -7.02 -0.57
CA SER A 77 1.00 -5.77 -0.82
C SER A 77 0.04 -5.44 0.31
N PHE A 78 -0.18 -4.15 0.55
CA PHE A 78 -1.34 -3.72 1.31
C PHE A 78 -2.53 -3.58 0.36
N GLN A 79 -3.65 -4.20 0.71
CA GLN A 79 -4.91 -4.02 0.00
C GLN A 79 -5.76 -3.00 0.77
N ILE A 80 -6.00 -1.86 0.15
CA ILE A 80 -6.73 -0.75 0.75
C ILE A 80 -8.12 -0.67 0.10
N ALA A 81 -9.15 -0.88 0.91
CA ALA A 81 -10.51 -0.69 0.47
C ALA A 81 -10.84 0.79 0.37
N THR A 82 -11.48 1.21 -0.72
CA THR A 82 -11.97 2.58 -0.90
C THR A 82 -13.48 2.60 -1.04
N ASP A 83 -14.11 3.69 -0.59
CA ASP A 83 -15.56 3.78 -0.53
C ASP A 83 -16.17 4.31 -1.83
N ASP A 84 -15.43 5.16 -2.55
CA ASP A 84 -15.91 5.79 -3.80
C ASP A 84 -14.75 6.08 -4.77
N GLN A 85 -15.10 6.63 -5.93
CA GLN A 85 -14.12 6.95 -6.97
C GLN A 85 -13.19 8.08 -6.52
N ALA A 86 -13.69 9.06 -5.79
CA ALA A 86 -12.89 10.19 -5.31
C ALA A 86 -11.76 9.73 -4.39
N GLU A 87 -12.07 8.85 -3.45
CA GLU A 87 -11.06 8.24 -2.55
C GLU A 87 -10.07 7.37 -3.34
N THR A 88 -10.58 6.55 -4.26
CA THR A 88 -9.75 5.73 -5.16
C THR A 88 -8.75 6.59 -5.92
N ASP A 89 -9.23 7.66 -6.54
CA ASP A 89 -8.39 8.60 -7.30
C ASP A 89 -7.36 9.28 -6.41
N ARG A 90 -7.77 9.73 -5.23
CA ARG A 90 -6.90 10.43 -4.30
C ARG A 90 -5.73 9.55 -3.84
N LEU A 91 -6.01 8.33 -3.42
CA LEU A 91 -4.96 7.41 -2.94
C LEU A 91 -4.05 6.96 -4.10
N TRP A 92 -4.64 6.60 -5.23
CA TRP A 92 -3.87 6.21 -6.41
C TRP A 92 -2.93 7.33 -6.86
N ASN A 93 -3.46 8.53 -7.01
CA ASN A 93 -2.67 9.68 -7.47
C ASN A 93 -1.59 10.08 -6.46
N ALA A 94 -1.86 9.98 -5.17
CA ALA A 94 -0.86 10.26 -4.14
C ALA A 94 0.32 9.30 -4.23
N ILE A 95 0.06 8.00 -4.39
CA ILE A 95 1.11 6.98 -4.47
C ILE A 95 1.90 7.11 -5.78
N VAL A 96 1.20 7.12 -6.90
CA VAL A 96 1.82 7.18 -8.23
C VAL A 96 2.51 8.51 -8.45
N GLY A 97 1.89 9.61 -8.01
CA GLY A 97 2.42 10.96 -8.15
C GLY A 97 3.65 11.27 -7.27
N ASN A 98 3.94 10.45 -6.27
CA ASN A 98 5.11 10.59 -5.41
C ASN A 98 6.24 9.63 -5.80
N GLY A 99 6.58 9.58 -7.07
CA GLY A 99 7.64 8.72 -7.59
C GLY A 99 7.26 7.24 -7.69
N GLY A 100 5.97 6.93 -7.59
CA GLY A 100 5.45 5.58 -7.73
C GLY A 100 5.22 5.17 -9.18
N GLN A 101 4.67 3.99 -9.36
CA GLN A 101 4.41 3.38 -10.66
C GLN A 101 3.02 2.76 -10.70
N GLU A 102 2.31 2.97 -11.82
CA GLU A 102 1.07 2.27 -12.10
C GLU A 102 1.34 0.81 -12.47
N SER A 103 0.44 -0.08 -12.07
CA SER A 103 0.40 -1.45 -12.53
C SER A 103 -1.05 -1.81 -12.89
N ALA A 104 -1.32 -3.07 -13.15
CA ALA A 104 -2.63 -3.55 -13.61
C ALA A 104 -3.58 -3.83 -12.45
N CYS A 105 -4.88 -3.83 -12.73
CA CYS A 105 -5.93 -4.35 -11.84
C CYS A 105 -6.01 -3.66 -10.49
N GLY A 106 -5.76 -2.37 -10.43
CA GLY A 106 -5.78 -1.62 -9.17
C GLY A 106 -4.48 -1.71 -8.36
N TRP A 107 -3.46 -2.35 -8.90
CA TRP A 107 -2.14 -2.42 -8.27
C TRP A 107 -1.29 -1.21 -8.66
N CYS A 108 -0.52 -0.72 -7.71
CA CYS A 108 0.52 0.28 -7.95
C CYS A 108 1.66 0.08 -6.96
N LYS A 109 2.79 0.70 -7.23
CA LYS A 109 3.95 0.72 -6.33
C LYS A 109 4.22 2.13 -5.85
N ASP A 110 4.66 2.25 -4.61
CA ASP A 110 5.19 3.51 -4.13
C ASP A 110 6.64 3.71 -4.59
N LYS A 111 7.22 4.85 -4.28
CA LYS A 111 8.59 5.18 -4.70
C LYS A 111 9.65 4.26 -4.09
N TRP A 112 9.32 3.52 -3.03
CA TRP A 112 10.21 2.56 -2.37
C TRP A 112 10.01 1.13 -2.88
N GLY A 113 9.12 0.94 -3.85
CA GLY A 113 8.85 -0.36 -4.47
C GLY A 113 7.82 -1.22 -3.74
N LEU A 114 7.25 -0.73 -2.63
CA LEU A 114 6.20 -1.44 -1.91
C LEU A 114 4.92 -1.42 -2.73
N SER A 115 4.29 -2.58 -2.87
CA SER A 115 3.08 -2.74 -3.66
C SER A 115 1.82 -2.43 -2.85
N TRP A 116 0.88 -1.77 -3.51
CA TRP A 116 -0.42 -1.38 -2.99
C TRP A 116 -1.51 -1.83 -3.95
N GLN A 117 -2.61 -2.33 -3.39
CA GLN A 117 -3.83 -2.57 -4.15
C GLN A 117 -4.88 -1.56 -3.69
N ILE A 118 -5.24 -0.63 -4.56
CA ILE A 118 -6.31 0.34 -4.27
C ILE A 118 -7.59 -0.26 -4.83
N THR A 119 -8.40 -0.78 -3.91
CA THR A 119 -9.48 -1.71 -4.24
C THR A 119 -10.83 -1.16 -3.78
N PRO A 120 -11.59 -0.53 -4.66
CA PRO A 120 -12.93 -0.05 -4.30
C PRO A 120 -13.81 -1.18 -3.77
N ARG A 121 -14.61 -0.90 -2.75
CA ARG A 121 -15.59 -1.85 -2.22
C ARG A 121 -16.58 -2.31 -3.31
N ALA A 122 -16.90 -1.43 -4.25
CA ALA A 122 -17.74 -1.74 -5.40
C ALA A 122 -17.14 -2.86 -6.27
N LEU A 123 -15.81 -2.89 -6.42
CA LEU A 123 -15.13 -3.98 -7.14
C LEU A 123 -15.29 -5.31 -6.39
N ILE A 124 -15.03 -5.31 -5.09
CA ILE A 124 -15.17 -6.51 -4.27
C ILE A 124 -16.61 -7.05 -4.36
N ALA A 125 -17.60 -6.17 -4.25
CA ALA A 125 -19.00 -6.53 -4.36
C ALA A 125 -19.32 -7.14 -5.75
N ALA A 126 -18.79 -6.54 -6.81
CA ALA A 126 -19.01 -7.01 -8.17
C ALA A 126 -18.41 -8.41 -8.41
N LEU A 127 -17.19 -8.64 -7.92
CA LEU A 127 -16.51 -9.94 -8.04
C LEU A 127 -17.18 -11.03 -7.19
N SER A 128 -17.88 -10.63 -6.14
CA SER A 128 -18.58 -11.53 -5.22
C SER A 128 -20.05 -11.71 -5.58
N ASP A 129 -20.51 -11.19 -6.72
CA ASP A 129 -21.91 -11.29 -7.16
C ASP A 129 -22.33 -12.76 -7.29
N HIS A 130 -23.50 -13.10 -6.75
CA HIS A 130 -24.07 -14.44 -6.87
C HIS A 130 -24.37 -14.82 -8.33
N ASP A 131 -24.70 -13.83 -9.17
CA ASP A 131 -24.71 -14.00 -10.63
C ASP A 131 -23.27 -14.11 -11.12
N ARG A 132 -22.82 -15.33 -11.33
CA ARG A 132 -21.42 -15.59 -11.71
C ARG A 132 -21.07 -15.06 -13.10
N ALA A 133 -22.04 -14.89 -13.97
CA ALA A 133 -21.81 -14.26 -15.27
C ALA A 133 -21.56 -12.75 -15.11
N ALA A 134 -22.30 -12.08 -14.23
CA ALA A 134 -22.07 -10.68 -13.87
C ALA A 134 -20.69 -10.49 -13.22
N ALA A 135 -20.32 -11.36 -12.27
CA ALA A 135 -19.01 -11.34 -11.63
C ALA A 135 -17.87 -11.52 -12.65
N LYS A 136 -18.04 -12.42 -13.60
CA LYS A 136 -17.07 -12.67 -14.67
C LYS A 136 -16.87 -11.42 -15.54
N ARG A 137 -17.96 -10.76 -15.95
CA ARG A 137 -17.86 -9.52 -16.74
C ARG A 137 -17.11 -8.43 -16.00
N ALA A 138 -17.39 -8.24 -14.71
CA ALA A 138 -16.67 -7.28 -13.88
C ALA A 138 -15.17 -7.63 -13.74
N PHE A 139 -14.87 -8.91 -13.54
CA PHE A 139 -13.50 -9.42 -13.45
C PHE A 139 -12.71 -9.16 -14.75
N GLU A 140 -13.31 -9.46 -15.89
CA GLU A 140 -12.68 -9.23 -17.19
C GLU A 140 -12.46 -7.74 -17.46
N ALA A 141 -13.41 -6.90 -17.07
CA ALA A 141 -13.24 -5.43 -17.16
C ALA A 141 -12.08 -4.95 -16.28
N MET A 142 -12.00 -5.41 -15.04
CA MET A 142 -10.92 -5.09 -14.12
C MET A 142 -9.55 -5.43 -14.71
N MET A 143 -9.41 -6.56 -15.37
CA MET A 143 -8.13 -7.00 -15.94
C MET A 143 -7.59 -6.09 -17.05
N THR A 144 -8.42 -5.22 -17.61
CA THR A 144 -7.99 -4.23 -18.61
C THR A 144 -7.61 -2.89 -18.01
N MET A 145 -7.80 -2.71 -16.69
CA MET A 145 -7.60 -1.44 -16.00
C MET A 145 -6.22 -1.35 -15.37
N LYS A 146 -5.79 -0.12 -15.14
CA LYS A 146 -4.76 0.23 -14.17
C LYS A 146 -5.45 0.68 -12.89
N LYS A 147 -5.72 1.97 -12.72
CA LYS A 147 -6.61 2.46 -11.66
C LYS A 147 -8.02 1.92 -11.91
N ILE A 148 -8.69 1.47 -10.87
CA ILE A 148 -10.05 0.97 -10.99
C ILE A 148 -11.02 2.12 -11.29
N ASP A 149 -11.82 1.92 -12.32
CA ASP A 149 -12.94 2.78 -12.70
C ASP A 149 -14.24 2.10 -12.24
N ILE A 150 -14.83 2.62 -11.17
CA ILE A 150 -16.04 2.04 -10.56
C ILE A 150 -17.21 2.05 -11.55
N ALA A 151 -17.38 3.14 -12.31
CA ALA A 151 -18.47 3.23 -13.28
C ALA A 151 -18.35 2.16 -14.38
N ALA A 152 -17.14 1.89 -14.85
CA ALA A 152 -16.88 0.85 -15.86
C ALA A 152 -17.10 -0.57 -15.28
N ILE A 153 -16.71 -0.80 -14.02
CA ILE A 153 -16.99 -2.07 -13.31
C ILE A 153 -18.49 -2.29 -13.19
N GLU A 154 -19.25 -1.29 -12.77
CA GLU A 154 -20.71 -1.38 -12.63
C GLU A 154 -21.40 -1.59 -13.98
N ALA A 155 -20.95 -0.93 -15.02
CA ALA A 155 -21.46 -1.11 -16.39
C ALA A 155 -21.22 -2.54 -16.89
N ALA A 156 -20.02 -3.07 -16.70
CA ALA A 156 -19.69 -4.45 -17.08
C ALA A 156 -20.51 -5.47 -16.30
N ARG A 157 -20.73 -5.22 -14.99
CA ARG A 157 -21.55 -6.06 -14.14
C ARG A 157 -23.00 -6.16 -14.63
N ARG A 158 -23.58 -5.05 -15.07
CA ARG A 158 -24.96 -5.02 -15.61
C ARG A 158 -25.09 -5.74 -16.94
N GLY A 159 -24.09 -5.75 -17.77
CA GLY A 159 -24.11 -6.36 -19.10
C GLY A 159 -24.45 -5.40 -20.21
#